data_c17c830c4cb8a2cbd11c0737cec44c96
#
_entry.id   c17c830c4cb8a2cbd11c0737cec44c96
#
_cell.length_a   1.000
_cell.length_b   1.000
_cell.length_c   1.000
_cell.angle_alpha   90.00
_cell.angle_beta   90.00
_cell.angle_gamma   90.00
#
_symmetry.space_group_name_H-M   'P 1'
#
loop_
_entity.id
_entity.type
_entity.pdbx_description
1 polymer ?
#
loop_
_entity_poly.entity_id
_entity_poly.type
_entity_poly.pdbx_seq_one_letter_code
_entity_poly.pdbx_strand_id
1 'polypeptide(L)'
;MSKIEILRVPDYLGHIVEAIDRIHRYVGDVVEVTFLQDEKTQDAVVRNFEVIGEASRNIERHHPAFAAAHADVPWKVMYTMRNRVAHGYFKVDYELVWTTIHADLPELREQVRALLPLSH
;
A
#
# COMPACT_ATOMS: atom_id res chain seq x y z
N MET A 1 14.29 -13.86 21.42
CA MET A 1 13.06 -13.21 20.98
C MET A 1 13.37 -11.81 20.45
N SER A 2 12.95 -11.53 19.23
CA SER A 2 13.22 -10.24 18.63
C SER A 2 12.26 -9.18 19.19
N LYS A 3 12.76 -7.98 19.43
CA LYS A 3 11.93 -6.85 19.79
C LYS A 3 11.17 -6.36 18.55
N ILE A 4 9.90 -6.02 18.73
CA ILE A 4 9.17 -5.30 17.71
C ILE A 4 9.66 -3.85 17.77
N GLU A 5 10.29 -3.41 16.70
CA GLU A 5 10.78 -2.04 16.62
C GLU A 5 9.69 -1.12 16.09
N ILE A 6 9.37 -0.08 16.86
CA ILE A 6 8.43 0.94 16.43
C ILE A 6 9.21 2.00 15.67
N LEU A 7 8.90 2.16 14.39
CA LEU A 7 9.56 3.16 13.56
C LEU A 7 8.91 4.53 13.72
N ARG A 8 9.57 5.54 13.20
CA ARG A 8 9.03 6.90 13.16
C ARG A 8 8.03 7.02 12.01
N VAL A 9 7.12 7.99 12.12
CA VAL A 9 6.13 8.23 11.06
C VAL A 9 6.75 8.39 9.68
N PRO A 10 7.82 9.21 9.48
CA PRO A 10 8.38 9.34 8.13
C PRO A 10 8.91 8.03 7.56
N ASP A 11 9.37 7.10 8.40
CA ASP A 11 9.82 5.80 7.93
C ASP A 11 8.66 4.98 7.35
N TYR A 12 7.53 4.95 8.06
CA TYR A 12 6.33 4.25 7.56
C TYR A 12 5.76 4.90 6.30
N LEU A 13 5.71 6.23 6.27
CA LEU A 13 5.25 6.95 5.08
C LEU A 13 6.15 6.66 3.88
N GLY A 14 7.46 6.63 4.11
CA GLY A 14 8.43 6.28 3.08
C GLY A 14 8.23 4.87 2.54
N HIS A 15 7.92 3.91 3.42
CA HIS A 15 7.62 2.53 3.01
C HIS A 15 6.40 2.48 2.09
N ILE A 16 5.36 3.27 2.39
CA ILE A 16 4.15 3.32 1.57
C ILE A 16 4.47 3.87 0.18
N VAL A 17 5.14 5.01 0.11
CA VAL A 17 5.50 5.64 -1.17
C VAL A 17 6.38 4.69 -1.99
N GLU A 18 7.38 4.09 -1.36
CA GLU A 18 8.29 3.16 -2.04
C GLU A 18 7.54 1.95 -2.59
N ALA A 19 6.61 1.39 -1.81
CA ALA A 19 5.81 0.25 -2.26
C ALA A 19 4.94 0.61 -3.47
N ILE A 20 4.30 1.78 -3.45
CA ILE A 20 3.51 2.26 -4.58
C ILE A 20 4.39 2.45 -5.81
N ASP A 21 5.58 3.03 -5.64
CA ASP A 21 6.51 3.24 -6.75
C ASP A 21 6.98 1.91 -7.34
N ARG A 22 7.23 0.90 -6.51
CA ARG A 22 7.58 -0.43 -7.00
C ARG A 22 6.47 -1.04 -7.83
N ILE A 23 5.23 -0.93 -7.36
CA ILE A 23 4.07 -1.44 -8.10
C ILE A 23 4.00 -0.78 -9.48
N HIS A 24 4.11 0.55 -9.52
CA HIS A 24 4.06 1.28 -10.79
C HIS A 24 5.20 0.89 -11.74
N ARG A 25 6.40 0.64 -11.21
CA ARG A 25 7.51 0.15 -12.06
C ARG A 25 7.23 -1.23 -12.62
N TYR A 26 6.65 -2.13 -11.81
CA TYR A 26 6.39 -3.50 -12.23
C TYR A 26 5.33 -3.57 -13.32
N VAL A 27 4.35 -2.69 -13.29
CA VAL A 27 3.22 -2.72 -14.25
C VAL A 27 3.28 -1.62 -15.31
N GLY A 28 4.29 -0.74 -15.28
CA GLY A 28 4.33 0.47 -16.10
C GLY A 28 4.15 0.23 -17.60
N ASP A 29 4.80 -0.80 -18.13
CA ASP A 29 4.73 -1.14 -19.56
C ASP A 29 3.81 -2.34 -19.84
N VAL A 30 3.08 -2.79 -18.82
CA VAL A 30 2.25 -4.00 -18.91
C VAL A 30 0.81 -3.60 -19.14
N VAL A 31 0.10 -4.30 -20.03
CA VAL A 31 -1.33 -4.14 -20.22
C VAL A 31 -2.08 -5.17 -19.38
N GLU A 32 -3.38 -4.92 -19.14
CA GLU A 32 -4.17 -5.73 -18.23
C GLU A 32 -4.15 -7.22 -18.59
N VAL A 33 -4.34 -7.54 -19.86
CA VAL A 33 -4.36 -8.92 -20.33
C VAL A 33 -3.06 -9.66 -19.97
N THR A 34 -1.92 -8.99 -20.11
CA THR A 34 -0.63 -9.58 -19.76
C THR A 34 -0.48 -9.73 -18.26
N PHE A 35 -0.90 -8.71 -17.48
CA PHE A 35 -0.85 -8.77 -16.03
C PHE A 35 -1.66 -9.95 -15.49
N LEU A 36 -2.84 -10.20 -16.05
CA LEU A 36 -3.73 -11.29 -15.60
C LEU A 36 -3.16 -12.69 -15.87
N GLN A 37 -2.08 -12.80 -16.64
CA GLN A 37 -1.41 -14.06 -16.95
C GLN A 37 0.01 -14.14 -16.37
N ASP A 38 0.47 -13.13 -15.68
CA ASP A 38 1.85 -13.02 -15.20
C ASP A 38 1.92 -13.19 -13.68
N GLU A 39 2.04 -14.44 -13.23
CA GLU A 39 2.09 -14.76 -11.81
C GLU A 39 3.21 -14.05 -11.07
N LYS A 40 4.37 -13.94 -11.68
CA LYS A 40 5.52 -13.30 -11.03
C LYS A 40 5.25 -11.83 -10.72
N THR A 41 4.69 -11.10 -11.68
CA THR A 41 4.33 -9.70 -11.49
C THR A 41 3.18 -9.58 -10.49
N GLN A 42 2.19 -10.46 -10.58
CA GLN A 42 1.08 -10.51 -9.62
C GLN A 42 1.56 -10.65 -8.18
N ASP A 43 2.46 -11.61 -7.95
CA ASP A 43 3.00 -11.88 -6.61
C ASP A 43 3.78 -10.69 -6.08
N ALA A 44 4.58 -10.06 -6.93
CA ALA A 44 5.35 -8.87 -6.55
C ALA A 44 4.43 -7.69 -6.18
N VAL A 45 3.36 -7.50 -6.93
CA VAL A 45 2.37 -6.45 -6.66
C VAL A 45 1.64 -6.71 -5.34
N VAL A 46 1.16 -7.92 -5.13
CA VAL A 46 0.45 -8.28 -3.90
C VAL A 46 1.35 -8.12 -2.68
N ARG A 47 2.62 -8.50 -2.80
CA ARG A 47 3.60 -8.28 -1.72
C ARG A 47 3.69 -6.81 -1.34
N ASN A 48 3.67 -5.92 -2.32
CA ASN A 48 3.73 -4.48 -2.05
C ASN A 48 2.42 -3.92 -1.50
N PHE A 49 1.27 -4.50 -1.85
CA PHE A 49 0.01 -4.19 -1.18
C PHE A 49 0.09 -4.53 0.32
N GLU A 50 0.72 -5.64 0.66
CA GLU A 50 0.95 -6.01 2.07
C GLU A 50 1.84 -5.00 2.78
N VAL A 51 2.89 -4.51 2.12
CA VAL A 51 3.76 -3.48 2.69
C VAL A 51 2.98 -2.19 2.97
N ILE A 52 2.14 -1.76 2.03
CA ILE A 52 1.29 -0.57 2.21
C ILE A 52 0.37 -0.76 3.42
N GLY A 53 -0.28 -1.90 3.49
CA GLY A 53 -1.21 -2.22 4.58
C GLY A 53 -0.53 -2.26 5.93
N GLU A 54 0.63 -2.91 6.02
CA GLU A 54 1.39 -3.02 7.25
C GLU A 54 1.86 -1.67 7.76
N ALA A 55 2.42 -0.84 6.88
CA ALA A 55 2.90 0.50 7.26
C ALA A 55 1.74 1.38 7.73
N SER A 56 0.61 1.34 7.03
CA SER A 56 -0.59 2.12 7.41
C SER A 56 -1.13 1.71 8.77
N ARG A 57 -1.18 0.40 9.01
CA ARG A 57 -1.63 -0.14 10.30
C ARG A 57 -0.71 0.31 11.43
N ASN A 58 0.60 0.29 11.20
CA ASN A 58 1.58 0.71 12.19
C ASN A 58 1.45 2.19 12.52
N ILE A 59 1.15 3.04 11.54
CA ILE A 59 0.89 4.47 11.80
C ILE A 59 -0.33 4.63 12.71
N GLU A 60 -1.43 3.96 12.40
CA GLU A 60 -2.63 4.04 13.25
C GLU A 60 -2.39 3.51 14.65
N ARG A 61 -1.67 2.39 14.76
CA ARG A 61 -1.45 1.72 16.05
C ARG A 61 -0.47 2.47 16.93
N HIS A 62 0.65 2.92 16.37
CA HIS A 62 1.76 3.47 17.15
C HIS A 62 1.85 4.99 17.12
N HIS A 63 1.15 5.64 16.19
CA HIS A 63 1.11 7.09 16.05
C HIS A 63 -0.31 7.58 15.83
N PRO A 64 -1.24 7.25 16.75
CA PRO A 64 -2.66 7.54 16.53
C PRO A 64 -2.97 9.04 16.46
N ALA A 65 -2.20 9.87 17.15
CA ALA A 65 -2.40 11.32 17.07
C ALA A 65 -2.09 11.86 15.67
N PHE A 66 -1.03 11.34 15.05
CA PHE A 66 -0.69 11.72 13.67
C PHE A 66 -1.78 11.25 12.71
N ALA A 67 -2.22 10.00 12.84
CA ALA A 67 -3.28 9.47 11.98
C ALA A 67 -4.58 10.28 12.11
N ALA A 68 -4.95 10.65 13.33
CA ALA A 68 -6.14 11.45 13.58
C ALA A 68 -6.03 12.87 13.03
N ALA A 69 -4.83 13.46 13.08
CA ALA A 69 -4.57 14.80 12.55
C ALA A 69 -4.64 14.82 11.01
N HIS A 70 -4.48 13.67 10.37
CA HIS A 70 -4.50 13.53 8.91
C HIS A 70 -5.55 12.51 8.48
N ALA A 71 -6.76 12.65 8.99
CA ALA A 71 -7.86 11.72 8.77
C ALA A 71 -8.40 11.73 7.32
N ASP A 72 -7.99 12.69 6.50
CA ASP A 72 -8.28 12.71 5.07
C ASP A 72 -7.55 11.59 4.32
N VAL A 73 -6.46 11.08 4.87
CA VAL A 73 -5.80 9.88 4.34
C VAL A 73 -6.59 8.65 4.81
N PRO A 74 -6.97 7.76 3.89
CA PRO A 74 -7.81 6.61 4.26
C PRO A 74 -6.98 5.47 4.87
N TRP A 75 -6.46 5.66 6.09
CA TRP A 75 -5.58 4.70 6.75
C TRP A 75 -6.18 3.30 6.84
N LYS A 76 -7.45 3.20 7.22
CA LYS A 76 -8.11 1.89 7.35
C LYS A 76 -8.29 1.20 6.01
N VAL A 77 -8.63 1.96 4.99
CA VAL A 77 -8.75 1.41 3.64
C VAL A 77 -7.39 0.86 3.19
N MET A 78 -6.32 1.60 3.50
CA MET A 78 -4.96 1.19 3.13
C MET A 78 -4.54 -0.10 3.81
N TYR A 79 -4.74 -0.23 5.13
CA TYR A 79 -4.30 -1.46 5.79
C TYR A 79 -5.19 -2.67 5.44
N THR A 80 -6.41 -2.44 4.98
CA THR A 80 -7.28 -3.52 4.52
C THR A 80 -7.22 -3.76 3.02
N MET A 81 -6.37 -3.02 2.31
CA MET A 81 -6.30 -3.07 0.84
C MET A 81 -6.07 -4.49 0.32
N ARG A 82 -5.17 -5.25 0.96
CA ARG A 82 -4.94 -6.64 0.58
C ARG A 82 -6.22 -7.46 0.70
N ASN A 83 -7.01 -7.24 1.77
CA ASN A 83 -8.24 -7.98 1.99
C ASN A 83 -9.33 -7.62 0.99
N ARG A 84 -9.34 -6.36 0.53
CA ARG A 84 -10.32 -5.92 -0.49
C ARG A 84 -10.17 -6.65 -1.80
N VAL A 85 -8.94 -7.05 -2.14
CA VAL A 85 -8.66 -7.73 -3.40
C VAL A 85 -8.62 -9.24 -3.27
N ALA A 86 -8.70 -9.76 -2.05
CA ALA A 86 -8.65 -11.20 -1.80
C ALA A 86 -10.07 -11.78 -1.70
N HIS A 87 -10.27 -12.93 -2.33
CA HIS A 87 -11.50 -13.70 -2.25
C HIS A 87 -11.19 -15.07 -1.65
N GLY A 88 -11.49 -15.23 -0.36
CA GLY A 88 -11.18 -16.46 0.36
C GLY A 88 -9.68 -16.59 0.64
N TYR A 89 -9.26 -17.81 0.99
CA TYR A 89 -7.88 -18.05 1.43
C TYR A 89 -6.87 -18.05 0.28
N PHE A 90 -7.28 -18.46 -0.89
CA PHE A 90 -6.35 -18.78 -1.98
C PHE A 90 -6.56 -17.95 -3.23
N LYS A 91 -7.61 -17.14 -3.26
CA LYS A 91 -7.92 -16.37 -4.46
C LYS A 91 -7.76 -14.89 -4.24
N VAL A 92 -6.98 -14.28 -5.11
CA VAL A 92 -6.86 -12.83 -5.22
C VAL A 92 -7.56 -12.43 -6.52
N ASP A 93 -8.38 -11.39 -6.45
CA ASP A 93 -9.03 -10.83 -7.63
C ASP A 93 -8.06 -9.89 -8.34
N TYR A 94 -7.32 -10.41 -9.31
CA TYR A 94 -6.29 -9.62 -10.01
C TYR A 94 -6.88 -8.54 -10.93
N GLU A 95 -8.12 -8.66 -11.36
CA GLU A 95 -8.80 -7.59 -12.08
C GLU A 95 -9.03 -6.40 -11.16
N LEU A 96 -9.44 -6.67 -9.93
CA LEU A 96 -9.60 -5.63 -8.91
C LEU A 96 -8.25 -5.04 -8.51
N VAL A 97 -7.21 -5.86 -8.40
CA VAL A 97 -5.84 -5.39 -8.15
C VAL A 97 -5.42 -4.41 -9.25
N TRP A 98 -5.62 -4.78 -10.50
CA TRP A 98 -5.27 -3.92 -11.64
C TRP A 98 -6.00 -2.58 -11.58
N THR A 99 -7.32 -2.62 -11.33
CA THR A 99 -8.12 -1.41 -11.20
C THR A 99 -7.63 -0.52 -10.06
N THR A 100 -7.33 -1.12 -8.91
CA THR A 100 -6.84 -0.40 -7.73
C THR A 100 -5.51 0.30 -8.01
N ILE A 101 -4.59 -0.37 -8.72
CA ILE A 101 -3.29 0.20 -9.08
C ILE A 101 -3.48 1.50 -9.87
N HIS A 102 -4.41 1.52 -10.82
CA HIS A 102 -4.55 2.63 -11.74
C HIS A 102 -5.51 3.71 -11.25
N ALA A 103 -6.56 3.32 -10.52
CA ALA A 103 -7.56 4.26 -10.03
C ALA A 103 -7.21 4.88 -8.68
N ASP A 104 -6.64 4.09 -7.76
CA ASP A 104 -6.50 4.53 -6.37
C ASP A 104 -5.06 4.89 -5.96
N LEU A 105 -4.07 4.13 -6.42
CA LEU A 105 -2.69 4.32 -5.95
C LEU A 105 -2.07 5.67 -6.32
N PRO A 106 -2.31 6.26 -7.51
CA PRO A 106 -1.70 7.54 -7.82
C PRO A 106 -2.10 8.65 -6.85
N GLU A 107 -3.38 8.75 -6.52
CA GLU A 107 -3.87 9.76 -5.57
C GLU A 107 -3.35 9.48 -4.17
N LEU A 108 -3.37 8.21 -3.76
CA LEU A 108 -2.88 7.79 -2.45
C LEU A 108 -1.41 8.15 -2.28
N ARG A 109 -0.61 7.92 -3.32
CA ARG A 109 0.81 8.28 -3.32
C ARG A 109 1.00 9.77 -3.05
N GLU A 110 0.23 10.61 -3.74
CA GLU A 110 0.33 12.06 -3.57
C GLU A 110 -0.08 12.49 -2.17
N GLN A 111 -1.16 11.92 -1.63
CA GLN A 111 -1.60 12.21 -0.27
C GLN A 111 -0.53 11.86 0.76
N VAL A 112 0.06 10.67 0.65
CA VAL A 112 1.08 10.21 1.60
C VAL A 112 2.37 11.01 1.44
N ARG A 113 2.79 11.27 0.22
CA ARG A 113 3.99 12.05 -0.06
C ARG A 113 3.91 13.45 0.53
N ALA A 114 2.74 14.07 0.45
CA ALA A 114 2.52 15.41 1.00
C ALA A 114 2.70 15.47 2.53
N LEU A 115 2.56 14.34 3.22
CA LEU A 115 2.73 14.28 4.67
C LEU A 115 4.19 14.15 5.10
N LEU A 116 5.10 13.74 4.21
CA LEU A 116 6.51 13.52 4.58
C LEU A 116 7.17 14.74 5.22
N PRO A 117 7.05 15.97 4.67
CA PRO A 117 7.64 17.14 5.31
C PRO A 117 7.03 17.47 6.67
N LEU A 118 5.77 17.06 6.90
CA LEU A 118 5.03 17.37 8.12
C LEU A 118 5.25 16.36 9.24
N SER A 119 5.94 15.25 8.95
CA SER A 119 6.05 14.12 9.87
C SER A 119 7.36 14.11 10.67
N HIS A 120 8.22 15.07 10.46
CA HIS A 120 9.52 15.19 11.16
C HIS A 120 9.40 15.87 12.49
#